data_1c9fdfc21dd2799e8879cba31bea56a6
#
_entry.id   1c9fdfc21dd2799e8879cba31bea56a6
#
_cell.length_a   1.000
_cell.length_b   1.000
_cell.length_c   1.000
_cell.angle_alpha   90.00
_cell.angle_beta   90.00
_cell.angle_gamma   90.00
#
_symmetry.space_group_name_H-M   'P 1'
#
loop_
_entity.id
_entity.type
_entity.pdbx_description
1 polymer ?
#
loop_
_entity_poly.entity_id
_entity_poly.type
_entity_poly.pdbx_seq_one_letter_code
_entity_poly.pdbx_strand_id
1 'polypeptide(L)'
;EMCIRDSASRTLGGITEDLGELVATGKIFDIKGIGKGLGSAISQAVSEGKWPSDWIDLHNNTPPGLIEMLGIPGLGPKRIKIMNEELGVESIATLKQAALDDSIAGLKGFGAKSQQKMLDGIELLARFRSRRRLDIGLMYGEAFEQKIAGIDGVIKAQLAGSARRRKETIGDLDVVVGVLDEDKERVSKAILGLPGIADVKGAGDSKISLILDTSIFEGGFSVGHIDPNVMDAIGGEDYEQLESGGTIDAQVRLVTPEIFPFTLAYFTGSKEHNIVMRQRAIDRGLRLSEFGLIPEAEAGELKGMAAAHLSLPAIDESEIYRHLELDWVPPELREDTGEIAAAQDESLPRLIVPSDVKGALHNHTTLSDGDATLEQMADAARNIGWARCC
;
A
#
# COMPACT_ATOMS: atom_id res chain seq x y z
N GLU A 1 -7.23 34.79 4.76
CA GLU A 1 -6.96 34.41 3.37
C GLU A 1 -6.73 32.91 3.19
N MET A 2 -5.98 32.24 4.06
CA MET A 2 -5.67 30.82 3.98
C MET A 2 -6.92 29.90 3.96
N CYS A 3 -7.95 30.22 4.74
CA CYS A 3 -9.20 29.43 4.75
C CYS A 3 -10.03 29.54 3.46
N ILE A 4 -9.92 30.65 2.75
CA ILE A 4 -10.64 30.87 1.48
C ILE A 4 -9.95 30.03 0.39
N ARG A 5 -8.63 29.99 0.38
CA ARG A 5 -7.83 29.21 -0.58
C ARG A 5 -7.99 27.69 -0.37
N ASP A 6 -8.05 27.22 0.88
CA ASP A 6 -8.33 25.82 1.23
C ASP A 6 -9.77 25.40 0.80
N SER A 7 -10.74 26.29 0.96
CA SER A 7 -12.10 26.06 0.46
C SER A 7 -12.15 26.02 -1.07
N ALA A 8 -11.40 26.87 -1.74
CA ALA A 8 -11.32 26.92 -3.20
C ALA A 8 -10.61 25.66 -3.77
N SER A 9 -9.53 25.20 -3.11
CA SER A 9 -8.84 23.98 -3.50
C SER A 9 -9.76 22.77 -3.47
N ARG A 10 -10.55 22.61 -2.40
CA ARG A 10 -11.56 21.53 -2.31
C ARG A 10 -12.66 21.67 -3.37
N THR A 11 -13.08 22.89 -3.66
CA THR A 11 -14.07 23.15 -4.70
C THR A 11 -13.53 22.77 -6.08
N LEU A 12 -12.29 23.16 -6.39
CA LEU A 12 -11.64 22.82 -7.66
C LEU A 12 -11.44 21.29 -7.81
N GLY A 13 -11.01 20.61 -6.74
CA GLY A 13 -10.86 19.15 -6.75
C GLY A 13 -12.18 18.37 -6.93
N GLY A 14 -13.33 19.02 -6.74
CA GLY A 14 -14.65 18.43 -6.96
C GLY A 14 -15.30 18.80 -8.31
N ILE A 15 -14.63 19.60 -9.15
CA ILE A 15 -15.15 19.98 -10.47
C ILE A 15 -14.95 18.83 -11.45
N THR A 16 -15.99 18.51 -12.22
CA THR A 16 -15.98 17.49 -13.26
C THR A 16 -15.86 18.09 -14.67
N GLU A 17 -16.07 19.39 -14.81
CA GLU A 17 -15.89 20.12 -16.07
C GLU A 17 -14.41 20.43 -16.33
N ASP A 18 -14.04 20.55 -17.58
CA ASP A 18 -12.67 20.96 -17.96
C ASP A 18 -12.35 22.37 -17.49
N LEU A 19 -11.24 22.52 -16.76
CA LEU A 19 -10.85 23.79 -16.15
C LEU A 19 -10.49 24.84 -17.20
N GLY A 20 -9.90 24.42 -18.33
CA GLY A 20 -9.58 25.31 -19.45
C GLY A 20 -10.82 25.89 -20.10
N GLU A 21 -11.86 25.07 -20.28
CA GLU A 21 -13.16 25.51 -20.82
C GLU A 21 -13.87 26.48 -19.87
N LEU A 22 -13.85 26.21 -18.57
CA LEU A 22 -14.40 27.10 -17.55
C LEU A 22 -13.71 28.48 -17.53
N VAL A 23 -12.40 28.50 -17.71
CA VAL A 23 -11.62 29.73 -17.82
C VAL A 23 -11.92 30.44 -19.14
N ALA A 24 -11.89 29.76 -20.27
CA ALA A 24 -12.14 30.35 -21.59
C ALA A 24 -13.55 30.94 -21.73
N THR A 25 -14.54 30.35 -21.07
CA THR A 25 -15.93 30.82 -21.07
C THR A 25 -16.24 31.81 -19.94
N GLY A 26 -15.31 32.06 -19.03
CA GLY A 26 -15.51 32.90 -17.84
C GLY A 26 -16.36 32.28 -16.73
N LYS A 27 -16.83 31.05 -16.89
CA LYS A 27 -17.64 30.35 -15.89
C LYS A 27 -16.88 30.03 -14.59
N ILE A 28 -15.56 30.11 -14.59
CA ILE A 28 -14.72 29.96 -13.39
C ILE A 28 -15.16 30.92 -12.26
N PHE A 29 -15.67 32.11 -12.62
CA PHE A 29 -16.14 33.12 -11.64
C PHE A 29 -17.53 32.82 -11.06
N ASP A 30 -18.30 31.91 -11.67
CA ASP A 30 -19.62 31.51 -11.23
C ASP A 30 -19.57 30.39 -10.19
N ILE A 31 -18.39 29.79 -10.00
CA ILE A 31 -18.18 28.67 -9.09
C ILE A 31 -18.26 29.17 -7.65
N LYS A 32 -19.17 28.60 -6.88
CA LYS A 32 -19.35 28.92 -5.46
C LYS A 32 -18.05 28.67 -4.68
N GLY A 33 -17.52 29.71 -4.06
CA GLY A 33 -16.24 29.65 -3.31
C GLY A 33 -15.04 30.15 -4.08
N ILE A 34 -15.17 30.45 -5.38
CA ILE A 34 -14.13 31.08 -6.21
C ILE A 34 -14.50 32.54 -6.45
N GLY A 35 -13.94 33.44 -5.65
CA GLY A 35 -14.11 34.89 -5.82
C GLY A 35 -13.24 35.45 -6.95
N LYS A 36 -13.46 36.73 -7.30
CA LYS A 36 -12.75 37.39 -8.40
C LYS A 36 -11.21 37.25 -8.33
N GLY A 37 -10.61 37.43 -7.16
CA GLY A 37 -9.15 37.32 -7.00
C GLY A 37 -8.62 35.92 -7.31
N LEU A 38 -9.26 34.88 -6.77
CA LEU A 38 -8.91 33.49 -7.04
C LEU A 38 -9.20 33.12 -8.49
N GLY A 39 -10.37 33.48 -9.01
CA GLY A 39 -10.71 33.23 -10.41
C GLY A 39 -9.74 33.87 -11.39
N SER A 40 -9.29 35.10 -11.13
CA SER A 40 -8.26 35.75 -11.96
C SER A 40 -6.91 35.03 -11.89
N ALA A 41 -6.48 34.64 -10.69
CA ALA A 41 -5.21 33.92 -10.53
C ALA A 41 -5.24 32.54 -11.21
N ILE A 42 -6.37 31.80 -11.09
CA ILE A 42 -6.57 30.53 -11.78
C ILE A 42 -6.59 30.72 -13.30
N SER A 43 -7.32 31.75 -13.77
CA SER A 43 -7.39 32.07 -15.21
C SER A 43 -6.01 32.41 -15.77
N GLN A 44 -5.21 33.17 -15.04
CA GLN A 44 -3.83 33.45 -15.43
C GLN A 44 -3.01 32.16 -15.48
N ALA A 45 -3.06 31.34 -14.46
CA ALA A 45 -2.29 30.10 -14.41
C ALA A 45 -2.65 29.15 -15.57
N VAL A 46 -3.94 29.01 -15.88
CA VAL A 46 -4.43 28.17 -16.98
C VAL A 46 -4.07 28.74 -18.36
N SER A 47 -4.22 30.08 -18.55
CA SER A 47 -4.04 30.69 -19.86
C SER A 47 -2.55 30.94 -20.19
N GLU A 48 -1.71 31.27 -19.21
CA GLU A 48 -0.32 31.66 -19.39
C GLU A 48 0.66 30.56 -18.94
N GLY A 49 0.18 29.49 -18.33
CA GLY A 49 1.03 28.46 -17.72
C GLY A 49 1.89 28.97 -16.55
N LYS A 50 1.51 30.10 -15.95
CA LYS A 50 2.29 30.76 -14.89
C LYS A 50 1.38 31.25 -13.76
N TRP A 51 1.74 30.95 -12.54
CA TRP A 51 1.09 31.51 -11.36
C TRP A 51 1.39 33.00 -11.20
N PRO A 52 0.51 33.79 -10.59
CA PRO A 52 0.80 35.16 -10.19
C PRO A 52 2.06 35.27 -9.32
N SER A 53 2.84 36.32 -9.50
CA SER A 53 4.12 36.51 -8.80
C SER A 53 3.98 36.50 -7.26
N ASP A 54 2.91 37.11 -6.75
CA ASP A 54 2.62 37.11 -5.30
C ASP A 54 2.31 35.69 -4.74
N TRP A 55 1.81 34.77 -5.55
CA TRP A 55 1.62 33.38 -5.17
C TRP A 55 2.92 32.59 -5.22
N ILE A 56 3.78 32.87 -6.19
CA ILE A 56 5.12 32.29 -6.27
C ILE A 56 5.94 32.76 -5.05
N ASP A 57 5.90 34.06 -4.74
CA ASP A 57 6.59 34.61 -3.58
C ASP A 57 6.07 34.02 -2.26
N LEU A 58 4.75 33.85 -2.12
CA LEU A 58 4.16 33.20 -0.96
C LEU A 58 4.62 31.74 -0.82
N HIS A 59 4.64 30.99 -1.92
CA HIS A 59 5.11 29.62 -1.93
C HIS A 59 6.58 29.53 -1.52
N ASN A 60 7.44 30.36 -2.09
CA ASN A 60 8.88 30.37 -1.82
C ASN A 60 9.21 30.82 -0.39
N ASN A 61 8.38 31.68 0.21
CA ASN A 61 8.55 32.16 1.57
C ASN A 61 7.82 31.35 2.63
N THR A 62 7.05 30.32 2.24
CA THR A 62 6.39 29.43 3.19
C THR A 62 7.25 28.19 3.44
N PRO A 63 7.70 27.94 4.68
CA PRO A 63 8.44 26.71 4.98
C PRO A 63 7.68 25.46 4.51
N PRO A 64 8.31 24.56 3.76
CA PRO A 64 7.64 23.37 3.22
C PRO A 64 6.96 22.50 4.29
N GLY A 65 7.55 22.43 5.49
CA GLY A 65 6.99 21.67 6.59
C GLY A 65 5.65 22.21 7.09
N LEU A 66 5.32 23.51 6.90
CA LEU A 66 3.98 24.03 7.24
C LEU A 66 2.93 23.50 6.27
N ILE A 67 3.28 23.34 4.99
CA ILE A 67 2.41 22.74 3.97
C ILE A 67 2.24 21.24 4.28
N GLU A 68 3.33 20.58 4.62
CA GLU A 68 3.35 19.17 5.00
C GLU A 68 2.42 18.85 6.17
N MET A 69 2.36 19.72 7.18
CA MET A 69 1.47 19.59 8.34
C MET A 69 -0.02 19.65 8.00
N LEU A 70 -0.42 20.23 6.86
CA LEU A 70 -1.82 20.21 6.39
C LEU A 70 -2.32 18.80 6.11
N GLY A 71 -1.43 17.84 5.85
CA GLY A 71 -1.77 16.43 5.70
C GLY A 71 -2.15 15.73 7.03
N ILE A 72 -1.93 16.37 8.19
CA ILE A 72 -2.27 15.78 9.48
C ILE A 72 -3.79 15.91 9.72
N PRO A 73 -4.52 14.80 9.91
CA PRO A 73 -5.97 14.82 10.11
C PRO A 73 -6.38 15.73 11.30
N GLY A 74 -7.28 16.67 11.03
CA GLY A 74 -7.79 17.61 12.04
C GLY A 74 -6.86 18.81 12.35
N LEU A 75 -5.74 18.93 11.65
CA LEU A 75 -4.83 20.07 11.75
C LEU A 75 -5.03 21.02 10.55
N GLY A 76 -5.73 22.10 10.78
CA GLY A 76 -5.99 23.09 9.72
C GLY A 76 -5.04 24.29 9.75
N PRO A 77 -5.03 25.11 8.67
CA PRO A 77 -4.07 26.21 8.49
C PRO A 77 -4.06 27.23 9.62
N LYS A 78 -5.20 27.51 10.24
CA LYS A 78 -5.25 28.45 11.40
C LYS A 78 -4.47 27.96 12.61
N ARG A 79 -4.55 26.66 12.89
CA ARG A 79 -3.84 26.05 14.00
C ARG A 79 -2.34 25.97 13.72
N ILE A 80 -1.98 25.62 12.49
CA ILE A 80 -0.58 25.60 12.03
C ILE A 80 0.03 26.99 12.19
N LYS A 81 -0.67 28.03 11.74
CA LYS A 81 -0.20 29.41 11.87
C LYS A 81 0.07 29.81 13.33
N ILE A 82 -0.86 29.53 14.24
CA ILE A 82 -0.69 29.85 15.68
C ILE A 82 0.55 29.12 16.25
N MET A 83 0.72 27.83 15.94
CA MET A 83 1.87 27.07 16.44
C MET A 83 3.21 27.55 15.83
N ASN A 84 3.19 27.98 14.57
CA ASN A 84 4.36 28.58 13.95
C ASN A 84 4.71 29.94 14.58
N GLU A 85 3.74 30.83 14.75
CA GLU A 85 3.96 32.18 15.31
C GLU A 85 4.33 32.16 16.80
N GLU A 86 3.70 31.29 17.61
CA GLU A 86 3.87 31.28 19.07
C GLU A 86 4.98 30.31 19.55
N LEU A 87 5.25 29.24 18.82
CA LEU A 87 6.19 28.18 19.22
C LEU A 87 7.32 27.95 18.20
N GLY A 88 7.32 28.62 17.04
CA GLY A 88 8.31 28.40 15.99
C GLY A 88 8.22 27.01 15.34
N VAL A 89 7.04 26.39 15.35
CA VAL A 89 6.84 25.07 14.72
C VAL A 89 6.84 25.22 13.21
N GLU A 90 7.84 24.63 12.52
CA GLU A 90 8.02 24.74 11.07
C GLU A 90 8.03 23.39 10.35
N SER A 91 7.94 22.28 11.09
CA SER A 91 7.98 20.93 10.54
C SER A 91 7.19 19.95 11.40
N ILE A 92 6.88 18.75 10.85
CA ILE A 92 6.27 17.65 11.62
C ILE A 92 7.15 17.24 12.80
N ALA A 93 8.48 17.29 12.65
CA ALA A 93 9.40 16.96 13.72
C ALA A 93 9.30 17.94 14.88
N THR A 94 9.33 19.26 14.60
CA THR A 94 9.17 20.29 15.63
C THR A 94 7.77 20.31 16.23
N LEU A 95 6.73 20.00 15.44
CA LEU A 95 5.37 19.80 15.92
C LEU A 95 5.29 18.63 16.92
N LYS A 96 5.89 17.49 16.57
CA LYS A 96 5.93 16.31 17.46
C LYS A 96 6.63 16.61 18.76
N GLN A 97 7.76 17.32 18.71
CA GLN A 97 8.49 17.71 19.90
C GLN A 97 7.65 18.64 20.79
N ALA A 98 7.09 19.71 20.22
CA ALA A 98 6.22 20.64 20.96
C ALA A 98 4.97 19.98 21.57
N ALA A 99 4.49 18.89 20.94
CA ALA A 99 3.41 18.08 21.50
C ALA A 99 3.88 17.16 22.63
N LEU A 100 5.12 16.66 22.59
CA LEU A 100 5.68 15.82 23.65
C LEU A 100 6.07 16.60 24.89
N ASP A 101 6.45 17.88 24.74
CA ASP A 101 6.82 18.78 25.85
C ASP A 101 5.62 19.54 26.44
N ASP A 102 4.38 19.20 26.06
CA ASP A 102 3.13 19.85 26.47
C ASP A 102 3.02 21.34 26.09
N SER A 103 3.91 21.86 25.23
CA SER A 103 3.91 23.28 24.82
C SER A 103 2.66 23.68 24.06
N ILE A 104 2.11 22.76 23.23
CA ILE A 104 0.89 22.99 22.45
C ILE A 104 -0.34 23.11 23.36
N ALA A 105 -0.43 22.29 24.42
CA ALA A 105 -1.56 22.31 25.34
C ALA A 105 -1.71 23.64 26.09
N GLY A 106 -0.61 24.41 26.22
CA GLY A 106 -0.60 25.75 26.85
C GLY A 106 -1.13 26.87 25.93
N LEU A 107 -1.26 26.66 24.63
CA LEU A 107 -1.73 27.69 23.70
C LEU A 107 -3.24 27.94 23.81
N LYS A 108 -3.65 29.19 23.63
CA LYS A 108 -5.07 29.56 23.63
C LYS A 108 -5.84 28.84 22.51
N GLY A 109 -6.85 28.08 22.87
CA GLY A 109 -7.68 27.29 21.94
C GLY A 109 -7.15 25.89 21.66
N PHE A 110 -6.08 25.49 22.38
CA PHE A 110 -5.56 24.15 22.40
C PHE A 110 -5.72 23.55 23.81
N GLY A 111 -5.60 22.26 23.92
CA GLY A 111 -5.66 21.56 25.21
C GLY A 111 -5.11 20.15 25.05
N ALA A 112 -4.86 19.44 26.15
CA ALA A 112 -4.25 18.11 26.15
C ALA A 112 -4.92 17.12 25.18
N LYS A 113 -6.26 17.15 25.08
CA LYS A 113 -6.99 16.30 24.12
C LYS A 113 -6.72 16.67 22.65
N SER A 114 -6.51 17.95 22.36
CA SER A 114 -6.17 18.43 21.02
C SER A 114 -4.74 18.04 20.65
N GLN A 115 -3.82 18.18 21.61
CA GLN A 115 -2.43 17.79 21.48
C GLN A 115 -2.29 16.27 21.23
N GLN A 116 -3.01 15.42 21.99
CA GLN A 116 -3.01 13.98 21.77
C GLN A 116 -3.50 13.63 20.35
N LYS A 117 -4.59 14.28 19.90
CA LYS A 117 -5.08 14.09 18.51
C LYS A 117 -4.05 14.48 17.45
N MET A 118 -3.18 15.45 17.71
CA MET A 118 -2.11 15.80 16.79
C MET A 118 -1.02 14.73 16.77
N LEU A 119 -0.63 14.18 17.91
CA LEU A 119 0.30 13.04 17.98
C LEU A 119 -0.27 11.82 17.23
N ASP A 120 -1.52 11.47 17.48
CA ASP A 120 -2.21 10.40 16.78
C ASP A 120 -2.26 10.67 15.25
N GLY A 121 -2.50 11.92 14.87
CA GLY A 121 -2.53 12.36 13.46
C GLY A 121 -1.16 12.31 12.78
N ILE A 122 -0.08 12.65 13.50
CA ILE A 122 1.31 12.51 13.02
C ILE A 122 1.63 11.03 12.75
N GLU A 123 1.29 10.15 13.69
CA GLU A 123 1.49 8.71 13.51
C GLU A 123 0.68 8.15 12.34
N LEU A 124 -0.57 8.61 12.19
CA LEU A 124 -1.44 8.21 11.09
C LEU A 124 -0.86 8.68 9.74
N LEU A 125 -0.41 9.93 9.64
CA LEU A 125 0.23 10.46 8.44
C LEU A 125 1.50 9.67 8.08
N ALA A 126 2.33 9.35 9.08
CA ALA A 126 3.53 8.53 8.87
C ALA A 126 3.18 7.14 8.31
N ARG A 127 2.12 6.51 8.86
CA ARG A 127 1.62 5.21 8.35
C ARG A 127 1.09 5.32 6.92
N PHE A 128 0.38 6.41 6.57
CA PHE A 128 -0.08 6.61 5.19
C PHE A 128 1.07 6.82 4.21
N ARG A 129 2.08 7.59 4.62
CA ARG A 129 3.27 7.86 3.79
C ARG A 129 4.18 6.66 3.60
N SER A 130 4.17 5.71 4.53
CA SER A 130 4.92 4.46 4.37
C SER A 130 4.23 3.45 3.46
N ARG A 131 2.96 3.69 3.07
CA ARG A 131 2.25 2.78 2.17
C ARG A 131 2.60 3.08 0.72
N ARG A 132 2.79 2.02 -0.05
CA ARG A 132 3.05 2.03 -1.48
C ARG A 132 1.77 1.66 -2.24
N ARG A 133 1.59 2.16 -3.44
CA ARG A 133 0.55 1.67 -4.35
C ARG A 133 0.76 0.18 -4.62
N LEU A 134 -0.33 -0.51 -4.96
CA LEU A 134 -0.30 -1.96 -5.21
C LEU A 134 0.74 -2.37 -6.25
N ASP A 135 0.80 -1.68 -7.38
CA ASP A 135 1.72 -1.96 -8.47
C ASP A 135 3.19 -1.88 -8.00
N ILE A 136 3.56 -0.79 -7.33
CA ILE A 136 4.90 -0.58 -6.77
C ILE A 136 5.22 -1.58 -5.65
N GLY A 137 4.28 -1.76 -4.71
CA GLY A 137 4.47 -2.67 -3.59
C GLY A 137 4.58 -4.14 -4.03
N LEU A 138 3.86 -4.54 -5.08
CA LEU A 138 4.00 -5.88 -5.66
C LEU A 138 5.34 -6.07 -6.35
N MET A 139 5.80 -5.09 -7.12
CA MET A 139 7.11 -5.13 -7.75
C MET A 139 8.21 -5.40 -6.71
N TYR A 140 8.21 -4.65 -5.60
CA TYR A 140 9.17 -4.88 -4.50
C TYR A 140 8.97 -6.23 -3.84
N GLY A 141 7.73 -6.62 -3.57
CA GLY A 141 7.39 -7.87 -2.91
C GLY A 141 7.78 -9.10 -3.73
N GLU A 142 7.43 -9.14 -5.01
CA GLU A 142 7.75 -10.23 -5.92
C GLU A 142 9.27 -10.35 -6.14
N ALA A 143 9.97 -9.21 -6.23
CA ALA A 143 11.41 -9.18 -6.31
C ALA A 143 12.09 -9.74 -5.05
N PHE A 144 11.59 -9.38 -3.89
CA PHE A 144 12.11 -9.86 -2.61
C PHE A 144 11.81 -11.35 -2.43
N GLU A 145 10.60 -11.80 -2.77
CA GLU A 145 10.23 -13.21 -2.79
C GLU A 145 11.15 -14.03 -3.68
N GLN A 146 11.42 -13.58 -4.92
CA GLN A 146 12.29 -14.26 -5.87
C GLN A 146 13.73 -14.36 -5.35
N LYS A 147 14.27 -13.30 -4.73
CA LYS A 147 15.62 -13.34 -4.13
C LYS A 147 15.70 -14.38 -3.01
N ILE A 148 14.66 -14.45 -2.17
CA ILE A 148 14.59 -15.45 -1.09
C ILE A 148 14.43 -16.85 -1.67
N ALA A 149 13.57 -17.03 -2.67
CA ALA A 149 13.36 -18.34 -3.32
C ALA A 149 14.64 -18.91 -3.97
N GLY A 150 15.56 -18.03 -4.38
CA GLY A 150 16.87 -18.41 -4.93
C GLY A 150 17.91 -18.85 -3.90
N ILE A 151 17.64 -18.73 -2.60
CA ILE A 151 18.57 -19.13 -1.54
C ILE A 151 18.58 -20.65 -1.41
N ASP A 152 19.78 -21.22 -1.41
CA ASP A 152 19.94 -22.67 -1.20
C ASP A 152 19.38 -23.12 0.16
N GLY A 153 18.54 -24.17 0.14
CA GLY A 153 17.79 -24.68 1.29
C GLY A 153 16.39 -24.08 1.43
N VAL A 154 16.01 -23.06 0.66
CA VAL A 154 14.62 -22.62 0.56
C VAL A 154 13.84 -23.60 -0.31
N ILE A 155 12.80 -24.20 0.25
CA ILE A 155 11.90 -25.13 -0.46
C ILE A 155 10.81 -24.34 -1.20
N LYS A 156 10.28 -23.31 -0.54
CA LYS A 156 9.23 -22.43 -1.08
C LYS A 156 9.31 -21.07 -0.41
N ALA A 157 9.12 -20.01 -1.17
CA ALA A 157 8.88 -18.67 -0.65
C ALA A 157 7.58 -18.15 -1.26
N GLN A 158 6.80 -17.40 -0.50
CA GLN A 158 5.56 -16.82 -1.01
C GLN A 158 5.19 -15.55 -0.26
N LEU A 159 4.83 -14.51 -1.01
CA LEU A 159 4.22 -13.30 -0.47
C LEU A 159 2.94 -13.64 0.29
N ALA A 160 2.70 -12.89 1.35
CA ALA A 160 1.50 -12.94 2.18
C ALA A 160 0.94 -11.52 2.39
N GLY A 161 0.18 -11.31 3.43
CA GLY A 161 -0.31 -10.00 3.85
C GLY A 161 -1.17 -9.29 2.82
N SER A 162 -1.18 -7.97 2.90
CA SER A 162 -1.96 -7.11 2.01
C SER A 162 -1.51 -7.18 0.56
N ALA A 163 -0.22 -7.47 0.31
CA ALA A 163 0.33 -7.67 -1.03
C ALA A 163 -0.32 -8.86 -1.74
N ARG A 164 -0.41 -10.01 -1.08
CA ARG A 164 -1.05 -11.20 -1.62
C ARG A 164 -2.55 -11.03 -1.82
N ARG A 165 -3.22 -10.26 -0.95
CA ARG A 165 -4.64 -9.93 -1.08
C ARG A 165 -4.93 -8.83 -2.10
N ARG A 166 -3.90 -8.31 -2.79
CA ARG A 166 -4.05 -7.27 -3.84
C ARG A 166 -4.75 -6.01 -3.34
N LYS A 167 -4.44 -5.55 -2.11
CA LYS A 167 -4.99 -4.29 -1.59
C LYS A 167 -4.44 -3.09 -2.39
N GLU A 168 -5.25 -2.04 -2.56
CA GLU A 168 -4.88 -0.84 -3.33
C GLU A 168 -3.56 -0.22 -2.86
N THR A 169 -3.23 -0.39 -1.57
CA THR A 169 -1.96 0.06 -1.01
C THR A 169 -1.35 -0.99 -0.08
N ILE A 170 -0.03 -1.09 -0.10
CA ILE A 170 0.78 -2.04 0.68
C ILE A 170 1.60 -1.25 1.70
N GLY A 171 1.54 -1.63 2.98
CA GLY A 171 2.29 -0.97 4.07
C GLY A 171 3.61 -1.67 4.40
N ASP A 172 3.62 -2.98 4.29
CA ASP A 172 4.74 -3.86 4.58
C ASP A 172 4.71 -5.09 3.68
N LEU A 173 5.81 -5.79 3.60
CA LEU A 173 5.97 -7.02 2.84
C LEU A 173 6.06 -8.20 3.80
N ASP A 174 5.08 -9.09 3.75
CA ASP A 174 5.13 -10.36 4.47
C ASP A 174 5.54 -11.48 3.52
N VAL A 175 6.56 -12.26 3.87
CA VAL A 175 6.99 -13.43 3.12
C VAL A 175 7.05 -14.66 4.04
N VAL A 176 6.38 -15.73 3.62
CA VAL A 176 6.48 -17.02 4.28
C VAL A 176 7.44 -17.91 3.51
N VAL A 177 8.37 -18.53 4.22
CA VAL A 177 9.46 -19.34 3.66
C VAL A 177 9.43 -20.74 4.27
N GLY A 178 9.25 -21.73 3.41
CA GLY A 178 9.36 -23.14 3.75
C GLY A 178 10.80 -23.59 3.73
N VAL A 179 11.29 -24.10 4.85
CA VAL A 179 12.69 -24.53 5.03
C VAL A 179 12.76 -25.65 6.07
N LEU A 180 13.67 -26.60 5.91
CA LEU A 180 13.91 -27.64 6.92
C LEU A 180 14.54 -27.03 8.19
N ASP A 181 14.27 -27.63 9.35
CA ASP A 181 14.77 -27.09 10.62
C ASP A 181 16.30 -26.96 10.65
N GLU A 182 17.02 -27.94 10.08
CA GLU A 182 18.48 -27.90 9.96
C GLU A 182 19.01 -26.77 9.08
N ASP A 183 18.23 -26.26 8.16
CA ASP A 183 18.64 -25.19 7.23
C ASP A 183 18.24 -23.78 7.70
N LYS A 184 17.37 -23.66 8.71
CA LYS A 184 16.81 -22.35 9.16
C LYS A 184 17.87 -21.32 9.48
N GLU A 185 18.91 -21.70 10.22
CA GLU A 185 20.00 -20.78 10.59
C GLU A 185 20.78 -20.30 9.37
N ARG A 186 21.09 -21.22 8.45
CA ARG A 186 21.83 -20.93 7.20
C ARG A 186 21.00 -20.00 6.30
N VAL A 187 19.73 -20.33 6.09
CA VAL A 187 18.81 -19.52 5.28
C VAL A 187 18.57 -18.14 5.93
N SER A 188 18.39 -18.09 7.25
CA SER A 188 18.25 -16.81 7.97
C SER A 188 19.47 -15.91 7.74
N LYS A 189 20.70 -16.44 7.89
CA LYS A 189 21.93 -15.69 7.61
C LYS A 189 22.03 -15.24 6.16
N ALA A 190 21.62 -16.08 5.23
CA ALA A 190 21.62 -15.73 3.80
C ALA A 190 20.61 -14.61 3.48
N ILE A 191 19.42 -14.64 4.08
CA ILE A 191 18.42 -13.57 3.96
C ILE A 191 18.99 -12.26 4.49
N LEU A 192 19.60 -12.27 5.67
CA LEU A 192 20.21 -11.09 6.29
C LEU A 192 21.38 -10.51 5.46
N GLY A 193 22.00 -11.32 4.61
CA GLY A 193 23.06 -10.91 3.69
C GLY A 193 22.59 -10.46 2.31
N LEU A 194 21.30 -10.45 2.04
CA LEU A 194 20.77 -10.01 0.73
C LEU A 194 21.08 -8.51 0.50
N PRO A 195 21.45 -8.13 -0.73
CA PRO A 195 21.60 -6.73 -1.06
C PRO A 195 20.24 -6.03 -0.94
N GLY A 196 20.26 -4.79 -0.42
CA GLY A 196 19.06 -3.97 -0.22
C GLY A 196 18.40 -4.09 1.13
N ILE A 197 19.02 -4.73 2.09
CA ILE A 197 18.61 -4.61 3.47
C ILE A 197 19.22 -3.32 4.03
N ALA A 198 18.37 -2.34 4.34
CA ALA A 198 18.76 -1.06 4.94
C ALA A 198 18.98 -1.20 6.45
N ASP A 199 18.14 -2.00 7.13
CA ASP A 199 18.26 -2.24 8.57
C ASP A 199 17.61 -3.57 8.97
N VAL A 200 18.04 -4.11 10.11
CA VAL A 200 17.51 -5.34 10.71
C VAL A 200 16.84 -4.99 12.05
N LYS A 201 15.52 -4.91 12.06
CA LYS A 201 14.74 -4.61 13.28
C LYS A 201 14.77 -5.77 14.30
N GLY A 202 15.00 -7.00 13.82
CA GLY A 202 15.10 -8.18 14.64
C GLY A 202 15.24 -9.46 13.81
N ALA A 203 16.00 -10.40 14.32
CA ALA A 203 16.20 -11.73 13.72
C ALA A 203 16.11 -12.78 14.83
N GLY A 204 15.08 -13.63 14.75
CA GLY A 204 14.89 -14.80 15.60
C GLY A 204 14.82 -16.08 14.75
N ASP A 205 14.66 -17.22 15.41
CA ASP A 205 14.72 -18.55 14.77
C ASP A 205 13.64 -18.75 13.69
N SER A 206 12.48 -18.10 13.83
CA SER A 206 11.33 -18.25 12.91
C SER A 206 10.81 -16.94 12.34
N LYS A 207 11.36 -15.80 12.77
CA LYS A 207 10.92 -14.48 12.33
C LYS A 207 12.10 -13.55 12.13
N ILE A 208 12.18 -12.94 10.96
CA ILE A 208 13.11 -11.86 10.64
C ILE A 208 12.28 -10.62 10.31
N SER A 209 12.63 -9.47 10.88
CA SER A 209 12.00 -8.16 10.61
C SER A 209 13.06 -7.23 10.06
N LEU A 210 12.81 -6.68 8.89
CA LEU A 210 13.77 -5.93 8.08
C LEU A 210 13.19 -4.57 7.67
N ILE A 211 14.08 -3.67 7.32
CA ILE A 211 13.79 -2.51 6.47
C ILE A 211 14.53 -2.73 5.15
N LEU A 212 13.82 -2.71 4.06
CA LEU A 212 14.38 -2.82 2.70
C LEU A 212 14.55 -1.42 2.11
N ASP A 213 15.69 -1.19 1.46
CA ASP A 213 15.93 -0.03 0.61
C ASP A 213 15.30 -0.30 -0.75
N THR A 214 14.35 0.54 -1.16
CA THR A 214 13.63 0.36 -2.42
C THR A 214 14.44 0.77 -3.64
N SER A 215 15.50 1.58 -3.49
CA SER A 215 16.37 2.02 -4.59
C SER A 215 17.05 0.88 -5.32
N ILE A 216 17.29 -0.25 -4.64
CA ILE A 216 17.90 -1.44 -5.25
C ILE A 216 16.95 -2.18 -6.22
N PHE A 217 15.67 -1.86 -6.17
CA PHE A 217 14.67 -2.46 -7.04
C PHE A 217 14.43 -1.60 -8.30
N GLU A 218 14.90 -0.35 -8.32
CA GLU A 218 14.69 0.61 -9.42
C GLU A 218 15.51 0.33 -10.68
N GLY A 219 16.56 -0.48 -10.60
CA GLY A 219 17.50 -0.70 -11.70
C GLY A 219 17.45 -2.05 -12.40
N GLY A 220 16.52 -2.96 -12.10
CA GLY A 220 16.67 -4.34 -12.57
C GLY A 220 15.44 -5.22 -12.68
N PHE A 221 14.25 -4.70 -12.48
CA PHE A 221 13.03 -5.49 -12.68
C PHE A 221 12.28 -5.06 -13.94
N SER A 222 12.49 -5.80 -15.01
CA SER A 222 11.46 -5.99 -15.99
C SER A 222 10.26 -6.61 -15.27
N VAL A 223 9.24 -5.82 -14.99
CA VAL A 223 7.89 -6.33 -14.66
C VAL A 223 7.58 -7.31 -15.76
N GLY A 224 7.38 -8.59 -15.44
CA GLY A 224 7.38 -9.67 -16.39
C GLY A 224 6.75 -9.29 -17.73
N HIS A 225 7.59 -9.14 -18.75
CA HIS A 225 7.24 -8.82 -20.13
C HIS A 225 6.55 -7.48 -20.44
N ILE A 226 6.68 -6.44 -19.64
CA ILE A 226 6.47 -5.11 -20.17
C ILE A 226 7.78 -4.70 -20.86
N ASP A 227 7.73 -4.60 -22.19
CA ASP A 227 8.84 -4.09 -23.00
C ASP A 227 9.29 -2.73 -22.44
N PRO A 228 10.60 -2.48 -22.21
CA PRO A 228 11.11 -1.18 -21.76
C PRO A 228 10.59 -0.01 -22.60
N ASN A 229 10.33 -0.22 -23.89
CA ASN A 229 9.73 0.78 -24.76
C ASN A 229 8.24 1.05 -24.42
N VAL A 230 7.56 0.17 -23.71
CA VAL A 230 6.19 0.40 -23.23
C VAL A 230 6.22 1.16 -21.90
N MET A 231 7.26 0.97 -21.08
CA MET A 231 7.47 1.79 -19.86
C MET A 231 7.77 3.25 -20.25
N ASP A 232 8.58 3.50 -21.27
CA ASP A 232 8.80 4.85 -21.81
C ASP A 232 7.51 5.46 -22.41
N ALA A 233 6.64 4.63 -22.99
CA ALA A 233 5.40 5.07 -23.62
C ALA A 233 4.24 5.37 -22.66
N ILE A 234 4.30 4.90 -21.42
CA ILE A 234 3.27 5.19 -20.39
C ILE A 234 3.66 6.36 -19.47
N GLY A 235 4.57 7.24 -19.93
CA GLY A 235 4.92 8.47 -19.22
C GLY A 235 5.93 8.24 -18.11
N GLY A 236 7.10 7.71 -18.45
CA GLY A 236 8.19 7.42 -17.51
C GLY A 236 8.61 8.59 -16.62
N GLU A 237 8.38 9.83 -17.04
CA GLU A 237 8.71 11.01 -16.21
C GLU A 237 7.82 11.14 -14.96
N ASP A 238 6.54 10.74 -15.03
CA ASP A 238 5.67 10.74 -13.86
C ASP A 238 5.93 9.53 -12.93
N TYR A 239 6.46 8.42 -13.45
CA TYR A 239 6.87 7.27 -12.66
C TYR A 239 8.21 7.48 -11.95
N GLU A 240 9.17 8.22 -12.55
CA GLU A 240 10.44 8.56 -11.92
C GLU A 240 10.31 9.54 -10.74
N GLN A 241 9.28 10.39 -10.73
CA GLN A 241 9.01 11.29 -9.61
C GLN A 241 8.22 10.65 -8.46
N LEU A 242 7.62 9.50 -8.70
CA LEU A 242 6.69 8.90 -7.74
C LEU A 242 7.36 8.16 -6.59
N GLU A 243 8.67 8.09 -6.43
CA GLU A 243 9.30 7.50 -5.23
C GLU A 243 10.74 6.97 -5.47
N SER A 244 11.59 7.77 -6.09
CA SER A 244 13.02 7.46 -6.11
C SER A 244 13.59 7.52 -4.69
N GLY A 245 13.88 6.37 -4.14
CA GLY A 245 14.55 6.21 -2.85
C GLY A 245 13.59 6.25 -1.65
N GLY A 246 13.45 5.15 -1.00
CA GLY A 246 12.66 5.04 0.21
C GLY A 246 12.93 3.70 0.87
N THR A 247 12.20 3.43 1.92
CA THR A 247 12.28 2.15 2.60
C THR A 247 10.90 1.52 2.73
N ILE A 248 10.85 0.21 2.80
CA ILE A 248 9.65 -0.56 3.12
C ILE A 248 9.97 -1.59 4.20
N ASP A 249 9.05 -1.73 5.15
CA ASP A 249 9.15 -2.77 6.17
C ASP A 249 8.90 -4.14 5.55
N ALA A 250 9.68 -5.13 5.96
CA ALA A 250 9.48 -6.52 5.55
C ALA A 250 9.57 -7.49 6.73
N GLN A 251 8.72 -8.50 6.71
CA GLN A 251 8.74 -9.60 7.66
C GLN A 251 8.87 -10.92 6.93
N VAL A 252 9.83 -11.74 7.34
CA VAL A 252 10.02 -13.09 6.82
C VAL A 252 9.71 -14.10 7.92
N ARG A 253 8.91 -15.11 7.60
CA ARG A 253 8.59 -16.24 8.48
C ARG A 253 9.25 -17.49 7.95
N LEU A 254 10.17 -18.09 8.73
CA LEU A 254 10.83 -19.36 8.42
C LEU A 254 10.10 -20.50 9.11
N VAL A 255 9.50 -21.38 8.33
CA VAL A 255 8.66 -22.48 8.84
C VAL A 255 8.99 -23.78 8.12
N THR A 256 8.68 -24.91 8.76
CA THR A 256 8.82 -26.20 8.07
C THR A 256 7.71 -26.39 7.01
N PRO A 257 7.94 -27.25 6.01
CA PRO A 257 6.96 -27.49 4.95
C PRO A 257 5.57 -27.89 5.44
N GLU A 258 5.49 -28.63 6.56
CA GLU A 258 4.24 -29.15 7.11
C GLU A 258 3.33 -28.04 7.64
N ILE A 259 3.91 -26.97 8.20
CA ILE A 259 3.13 -25.84 8.73
C ILE A 259 3.05 -24.67 7.75
N PHE A 260 3.77 -24.72 6.64
CA PHE A 260 3.80 -23.66 5.63
C PHE A 260 2.39 -23.24 5.16
N PRO A 261 1.44 -24.15 4.81
CA PRO A 261 0.11 -23.75 4.35
C PRO A 261 -0.67 -22.96 5.42
N PHE A 262 -0.56 -23.37 6.67
CA PHE A 262 -1.24 -22.71 7.79
C PHE A 262 -0.66 -21.33 8.09
N THR A 263 0.67 -21.24 8.09
CA THR A 263 1.37 -19.95 8.25
C THR A 263 1.03 -19.02 7.10
N LEU A 264 1.01 -19.52 5.87
CA LEU A 264 0.66 -18.73 4.69
C LEU A 264 -0.78 -18.21 4.78
N ALA A 265 -1.74 -19.06 5.13
CA ALA A 265 -3.14 -18.66 5.31
C ALA A 265 -3.27 -17.59 6.40
N TYR A 266 -2.61 -17.80 7.54
CA TYR A 266 -2.67 -16.90 8.70
C TYR A 266 -2.09 -15.52 8.37
N PHE A 267 -0.89 -15.46 7.77
CA PHE A 267 -0.23 -14.19 7.42
C PHE A 267 -0.81 -13.55 6.16
N THR A 268 -1.48 -14.30 5.29
CA THR A 268 -2.28 -13.71 4.21
C THR A 268 -3.40 -12.85 4.79
N GLY A 269 -4.10 -13.31 5.84
CA GLY A 269 -5.20 -12.58 6.46
C GLY A 269 -6.44 -12.54 5.55
N SER A 270 -7.30 -11.55 5.69
CA SER A 270 -7.21 -10.41 6.63
C SER A 270 -7.32 -10.83 8.10
N LYS A 271 -7.15 -9.88 9.01
CA LYS A 271 -7.41 -10.14 10.43
C LYS A 271 -8.85 -10.58 10.67
N GLU A 272 -9.76 -9.90 10.03
CA GLU A 272 -11.21 -10.11 10.10
C GLU A 272 -11.57 -11.50 9.55
N HIS A 273 -11.08 -11.84 8.36
CA HIS A 273 -11.20 -13.18 7.78
C HIS A 273 -10.67 -14.27 8.70
N ASN A 274 -9.48 -14.09 9.26
CA ASN A 274 -8.89 -15.04 10.20
C ASN A 274 -9.70 -15.23 11.49
N ILE A 275 -10.42 -14.20 11.95
CA ILE A 275 -11.31 -14.28 13.11
C ILE A 275 -12.47 -15.22 12.79
N VAL A 276 -13.11 -15.07 11.64
CA VAL A 276 -14.24 -15.90 11.22
C VAL A 276 -13.79 -17.34 10.97
N MET A 277 -12.65 -17.53 10.30
CA MET A 277 -12.09 -18.87 10.08
C MET A 277 -11.75 -19.60 11.39
N ARG A 278 -11.19 -18.89 12.37
CA ARG A 278 -10.92 -19.47 13.70
C ARG A 278 -12.21 -19.82 14.45
N GLN A 279 -13.21 -18.94 14.38
CA GLN A 279 -14.51 -19.25 15.00
C GLN A 279 -15.14 -20.49 14.38
N ARG A 280 -15.11 -20.60 13.05
CA ARG A 280 -15.61 -21.77 12.33
C ARG A 280 -14.87 -23.06 12.72
N ALA A 281 -13.55 -22.99 12.91
CA ALA A 281 -12.77 -24.13 13.43
C ALA A 281 -13.21 -24.52 14.83
N ILE A 282 -13.40 -23.56 15.75
CA ILE A 282 -13.87 -23.81 17.12
C ILE A 282 -15.23 -24.51 17.11
N ASP A 283 -16.16 -24.06 16.28
CA ASP A 283 -17.51 -24.63 16.15
C ASP A 283 -17.47 -26.11 15.68
N ARG A 284 -16.33 -26.56 15.13
CA ARG A 284 -16.06 -27.95 14.70
C ARG A 284 -15.14 -28.72 15.62
N GLY A 285 -14.86 -28.18 16.81
CA GLY A 285 -13.95 -28.81 17.77
C GLY A 285 -12.47 -28.78 17.31
N LEU A 286 -12.11 -27.81 16.47
CA LEU A 286 -10.77 -27.63 15.96
C LEU A 286 -10.20 -26.28 16.42
N ARG A 287 -8.88 -26.17 16.45
CA ARG A 287 -8.13 -24.95 16.76
C ARG A 287 -7.27 -24.57 15.57
N LEU A 288 -7.60 -23.47 14.90
CA LEU A 288 -6.83 -22.93 13.77
C LEU A 288 -5.85 -21.85 14.24
N SER A 289 -4.59 -22.00 13.84
CA SER A 289 -3.53 -21.01 14.06
C SER A 289 -2.50 -21.05 12.92
N GLU A 290 -1.46 -20.21 12.98
CA GLU A 290 -0.33 -20.26 12.07
C GLU A 290 0.47 -21.57 12.13
N PHE A 291 0.27 -22.39 13.16
CA PHE A 291 0.99 -23.65 13.37
C PHE A 291 0.20 -24.88 12.94
N GLY A 292 -1.08 -24.75 12.60
CA GLY A 292 -1.90 -25.87 12.18
C GLY A 292 -3.39 -25.72 12.47
N LEU A 293 -4.12 -26.74 12.05
CA LEU A 293 -5.53 -26.98 12.35
C LEU A 293 -5.62 -28.22 13.25
N ILE A 294 -5.77 -28.01 14.54
CA ILE A 294 -5.51 -29.02 15.57
C ILE A 294 -6.84 -29.45 16.21
N PRO A 295 -7.17 -30.76 16.28
CA PRO A 295 -8.32 -31.24 17.05
C PRO A 295 -8.22 -30.86 18.53
N GLU A 296 -9.23 -30.15 19.05
CA GLU A 296 -9.21 -29.63 20.44
C GLU A 296 -9.10 -30.77 21.47
N ALA A 297 -9.75 -31.90 21.19
CA ALA A 297 -9.71 -33.07 22.06
C ALA A 297 -8.30 -33.70 22.18
N GLU A 298 -7.47 -33.56 21.16
CA GLU A 298 -6.10 -34.08 21.12
C GLU A 298 -5.07 -33.09 21.64
N ALA A 299 -5.33 -31.80 21.47
CA ALA A 299 -4.42 -30.73 21.87
C ALA A 299 -4.21 -30.63 23.37
N GLY A 300 -5.25 -30.88 24.19
CA GLY A 300 -5.18 -30.69 25.61
C GLY A 300 -4.67 -29.31 26.01
N GLU A 301 -3.61 -29.24 26.81
CA GLU A 301 -2.98 -27.99 27.24
C GLU A 301 -1.92 -27.47 26.24
N LEU A 302 -1.56 -28.28 25.23
CA LEU A 302 -0.56 -27.88 24.22
C LEU A 302 -1.05 -26.70 23.37
N LYS A 303 -0.15 -25.74 23.13
CA LYS A 303 -0.45 -24.53 22.34
C LYS A 303 0.70 -24.20 21.39
N GLY A 304 0.35 -23.47 20.33
CA GLY A 304 1.34 -22.98 19.36
C GLY A 304 2.15 -24.10 18.72
N MET A 305 3.44 -23.88 18.54
CA MET A 305 4.36 -24.86 17.93
C MET A 305 4.37 -26.21 18.64
N ALA A 306 4.20 -26.25 19.96
CA ALA A 306 4.18 -27.51 20.72
C ALA A 306 3.04 -28.45 20.30
N ALA A 307 1.95 -27.92 19.78
CA ALA A 307 0.81 -28.70 19.31
C ALA A 307 0.82 -28.95 17.78
N ALA A 308 1.77 -28.37 17.04
CA ALA A 308 1.81 -28.43 15.58
C ALA A 308 1.82 -29.87 15.02
N HIS A 309 2.45 -30.81 15.74
CA HIS A 309 2.54 -32.22 15.35
C HIS A 309 1.17 -32.95 15.39
N LEU A 310 0.16 -32.35 16.02
CA LEU A 310 -1.23 -32.86 16.10
C LEU A 310 -2.11 -32.26 14.99
N SER A 311 -1.57 -31.38 14.15
CA SER A 311 -2.33 -30.73 13.10
C SER A 311 -2.86 -31.74 12.08
N LEU A 312 -4.09 -31.52 11.63
CA LEU A 312 -4.57 -32.16 10.41
C LEU A 312 -3.62 -31.80 9.26
N PRO A 313 -3.30 -32.74 8.37
CA PRO A 313 -2.38 -32.47 7.27
C PRO A 313 -2.99 -31.50 6.27
N ALA A 314 -2.15 -30.65 5.70
CA ALA A 314 -2.49 -29.83 4.56
C ALA A 314 -1.25 -29.62 3.67
N ILE A 315 -1.36 -29.93 2.38
CA ILE A 315 -0.31 -29.70 1.39
C ILE A 315 -0.35 -28.24 0.91
N ASP A 316 -1.55 -27.69 0.87
CA ASP A 316 -1.83 -26.29 0.51
C ASP A 316 -3.02 -25.72 1.30
N GLU A 317 -3.29 -24.43 1.11
CA GLU A 317 -4.38 -23.74 1.80
C GLU A 317 -5.76 -24.33 1.49
N SER A 318 -5.98 -24.90 0.29
CA SER A 318 -7.29 -25.44 -0.10
C SER A 318 -7.74 -26.58 0.82
N GLU A 319 -6.77 -27.33 1.34
CA GLU A 319 -7.08 -28.40 2.29
C GLU A 319 -7.51 -27.86 3.66
N ILE A 320 -7.00 -26.72 4.09
CA ILE A 320 -7.46 -26.04 5.31
C ILE A 320 -8.94 -25.68 5.18
N TYR A 321 -9.32 -25.09 4.03
CA TYR A 321 -10.72 -24.74 3.75
C TYR A 321 -11.60 -26.00 3.68
N ARG A 322 -11.12 -27.05 3.02
CA ARG A 322 -11.85 -28.33 2.90
C ARG A 322 -12.10 -28.98 4.26
N HIS A 323 -11.12 -28.97 5.19
CA HIS A 323 -11.31 -29.45 6.57
C HIS A 323 -12.38 -28.63 7.31
N LEU A 324 -12.60 -27.40 6.92
CA LEU A 324 -13.63 -26.52 7.47
C LEU A 324 -14.92 -26.51 6.65
N GLU A 325 -15.07 -27.43 5.67
CA GLU A 325 -16.24 -27.55 4.78
C GLU A 325 -16.51 -26.23 4.03
N LEU A 326 -15.47 -25.71 3.38
CA LEU A 326 -15.52 -24.49 2.59
C LEU A 326 -14.83 -24.72 1.25
N ASP A 327 -15.31 -24.05 0.23
CA ASP A 327 -14.50 -23.79 -0.98
C ASP A 327 -13.32 -22.90 -0.64
N TRP A 328 -12.21 -23.09 -1.36
CA TRP A 328 -11.05 -22.26 -1.19
C TRP A 328 -11.34 -20.81 -1.58
N VAL A 329 -11.15 -19.89 -0.65
CA VAL A 329 -11.33 -18.45 -0.88
C VAL A 329 -10.04 -17.85 -1.45
N PRO A 330 -10.08 -17.26 -2.65
CA PRO A 330 -8.95 -16.51 -3.18
C PRO A 330 -8.49 -15.41 -2.23
N PRO A 331 -7.18 -15.17 -2.11
CA PRO A 331 -6.64 -14.13 -1.20
C PRO A 331 -7.31 -12.77 -1.37
N GLU A 332 -7.62 -12.39 -2.59
CA GLU A 332 -8.25 -11.11 -2.95
C GLU A 332 -9.64 -10.90 -2.32
N LEU A 333 -10.31 -11.98 -1.95
CA LEU A 333 -11.66 -11.94 -1.35
C LEU A 333 -11.64 -12.02 0.19
N ARG A 334 -10.47 -12.25 0.82
CA ARG A 334 -10.36 -12.50 2.28
C ARG A 334 -10.44 -11.22 3.12
N GLU A 335 -11.57 -10.52 3.08
CA GLU A 335 -11.77 -9.24 3.79
C GLU A 335 -13.00 -9.23 4.73
N ASP A 336 -13.60 -10.41 5.00
CA ASP A 336 -14.82 -10.57 5.81
C ASP A 336 -16.00 -9.74 5.25
N THR A 337 -16.20 -9.85 3.94
CA THR A 337 -17.29 -9.16 3.21
C THR A 337 -18.37 -10.11 2.71
N GLY A 338 -18.42 -11.33 3.27
CA GLY A 338 -19.39 -12.38 2.93
C GLY A 338 -18.79 -13.58 2.19
N GLU A 339 -17.48 -13.59 1.97
CA GLU A 339 -16.78 -14.67 1.25
C GLU A 339 -16.86 -16.02 1.95
N ILE A 340 -16.95 -16.06 3.29
CA ILE A 340 -17.08 -17.33 4.02
C ILE A 340 -18.46 -17.98 3.78
N ALA A 341 -19.53 -17.18 3.75
CA ALA A 341 -20.86 -17.68 3.40
C ALA A 341 -20.90 -18.15 1.95
N ALA A 342 -20.33 -17.36 1.03
CA ALA A 342 -20.24 -17.72 -0.38
C ALA A 342 -19.41 -18.99 -0.61
N ALA A 343 -18.33 -19.20 0.16
CA ALA A 343 -17.51 -20.41 0.11
C ALA A 343 -18.26 -21.65 0.63
N GLN A 344 -19.13 -21.46 1.61
CA GLN A 344 -19.99 -22.53 2.12
C GLN A 344 -21.07 -22.92 1.12
N ASP A 345 -21.64 -21.95 0.41
CA ASP A 345 -22.77 -22.13 -0.52
C ASP A 345 -22.30 -22.36 -1.95
N GLU A 346 -20.99 -22.58 -2.20
CA GLU A 346 -20.38 -22.79 -3.52
C GLU A 346 -20.69 -21.66 -4.51
N SER A 347 -20.80 -20.43 -4.00
CA SER A 347 -21.23 -19.24 -4.75
C SER A 347 -20.16 -18.14 -4.83
N LEU A 348 -18.88 -18.49 -4.59
CA LEU A 348 -17.78 -17.55 -4.74
C LEU A 348 -17.72 -16.97 -6.15
N PRO A 349 -17.50 -15.65 -6.30
CA PRO A 349 -17.39 -15.06 -7.62
C PRO A 349 -16.11 -15.55 -8.32
N ARG A 350 -16.22 -15.80 -9.62
CA ARG A 350 -15.04 -16.01 -10.46
C ARG A 350 -14.31 -14.68 -10.62
N LEU A 351 -13.07 -14.62 -10.14
CA LEU A 351 -12.23 -13.43 -10.32
C LEU A 351 -11.76 -13.29 -11.78
N ILE A 352 -11.66 -12.05 -12.22
CA ILE A 352 -11.08 -11.72 -13.52
C ILE A 352 -9.57 -11.95 -13.45
N VAL A 353 -9.05 -12.68 -14.44
CA VAL A 353 -7.61 -12.92 -14.60
C VAL A 353 -7.09 -12.23 -15.87
N PRO A 354 -5.78 -11.99 -16.03
CA PRO A 354 -5.22 -11.30 -17.18
C PRO A 354 -5.67 -11.89 -18.53
N SER A 355 -5.84 -13.21 -18.62
CA SER A 355 -6.32 -13.89 -19.84
C SER A 355 -7.79 -13.61 -20.17
N ASP A 356 -8.58 -13.08 -19.27
CA ASP A 356 -9.96 -12.65 -19.52
C ASP A 356 -10.02 -11.27 -20.20
N VAL A 357 -8.97 -10.46 -20.06
CA VAL A 357 -8.88 -9.14 -20.70
C VAL A 357 -8.63 -9.30 -22.18
N LYS A 358 -9.56 -8.82 -23.01
CA LYS A 358 -9.52 -8.99 -24.47
C LYS A 358 -9.17 -7.72 -25.23
N GLY A 359 -8.96 -6.62 -24.54
CA GLY A 359 -8.59 -5.36 -25.15
C GLY A 359 -8.69 -4.18 -24.20
N ALA A 360 -8.25 -3.02 -24.68
CA ALA A 360 -8.37 -1.75 -24.02
C ALA A 360 -9.11 -0.75 -24.90
N LEU A 361 -9.82 0.17 -24.26
CA LEU A 361 -10.51 1.29 -24.88
C LEU A 361 -9.89 2.58 -24.35
N HIS A 362 -10.09 3.69 -25.10
CA HIS A 362 -9.57 4.99 -24.75
C HIS A 362 -8.04 5.00 -24.72
N ASN A 363 -7.43 4.63 -25.86
CA ASN A 363 -5.99 4.65 -26.03
C ASN A 363 -5.59 5.87 -26.86
N HIS A 364 -4.48 6.49 -26.49
CA HIS A 364 -3.91 7.65 -27.18
C HIS A 364 -2.65 7.22 -27.94
N THR A 365 -2.41 7.84 -29.08
CA THR A 365 -1.22 7.61 -29.91
C THR A 365 -0.62 8.95 -30.32
N THR A 366 0.50 8.92 -31.03
CA THR A 366 1.09 10.14 -31.64
C THR A 366 0.18 10.84 -32.67
N LEU A 367 -0.98 10.25 -33.00
CA LEU A 367 -2.03 10.91 -33.79
C LEU A 367 -2.92 11.84 -32.96
N SER A 368 -2.82 11.81 -31.63
CA SER A 368 -3.45 12.72 -30.68
C SER A 368 -2.38 13.25 -29.71
N ASP A 369 -2.43 12.88 -28.47
CA ASP A 369 -1.57 13.33 -27.39
C ASP A 369 -0.83 12.16 -26.66
N GLY A 370 -0.78 10.99 -27.29
CA GLY A 370 -0.01 9.84 -26.79
C GLY A 370 1.41 9.79 -27.37
N ASP A 371 2.30 9.09 -26.69
CA ASP A 371 3.73 9.01 -27.04
C ASP A 371 4.04 7.86 -28.01
N ALA A 372 3.24 6.79 -28.02
CA ALA A 372 3.44 5.63 -28.88
C ALA A 372 2.74 5.77 -30.23
N THR A 373 3.35 5.25 -31.31
CA THR A 373 2.69 5.20 -32.63
C THR A 373 1.55 4.18 -32.64
N LEU A 374 0.65 4.30 -33.62
CA LEU A 374 -0.44 3.34 -33.82
C LEU A 374 0.11 1.91 -34.00
N GLU A 375 1.19 1.74 -34.74
CA GLU A 375 1.84 0.46 -34.98
C GLU A 375 2.39 -0.14 -33.69
N GLN A 376 3.10 0.66 -32.88
CA GLN A 376 3.62 0.23 -31.58
C GLN A 376 2.51 -0.21 -30.64
N MET A 377 1.42 0.54 -30.57
CA MET A 377 0.25 0.18 -29.75
C MET A 377 -0.41 -1.11 -30.24
N ALA A 378 -0.54 -1.28 -31.55
CA ALA A 378 -1.11 -2.48 -32.15
C ALA A 378 -0.23 -3.73 -31.92
N ASP A 379 1.09 -3.59 -32.00
CA ASP A 379 2.03 -4.67 -31.76
C ASP A 379 2.06 -5.06 -30.28
N ALA A 380 2.05 -4.09 -29.37
CA ALA A 380 1.93 -4.34 -27.93
C ALA A 380 0.63 -5.11 -27.62
N ALA A 381 -0.50 -4.68 -28.15
CA ALA A 381 -1.79 -5.37 -27.97
C ALA A 381 -1.76 -6.83 -28.50
N ARG A 382 -1.14 -7.06 -29.65
CA ARG A 382 -0.98 -8.42 -30.20
C ARG A 382 -0.09 -9.29 -29.31
N ASN A 383 1.01 -8.74 -28.81
CA ASN A 383 1.97 -9.48 -27.98
C ASN A 383 1.35 -9.97 -26.67
N ILE A 384 0.43 -9.20 -26.08
CA ILE A 384 -0.32 -9.60 -24.88
C ILE A 384 -1.61 -10.36 -25.18
N GLY A 385 -1.88 -10.64 -26.47
CA GLY A 385 -3.03 -11.44 -26.89
C GLY A 385 -4.37 -10.70 -26.91
N TRP A 386 -4.36 -9.37 -26.93
CA TRP A 386 -5.60 -8.59 -27.03
C TRP A 386 -6.18 -8.62 -28.43
N ALA A 387 -7.49 -8.77 -28.51
CA ALA A 387 -8.24 -8.78 -29.77
C ALA A 387 -8.68 -7.37 -30.22
N ARG A 388 -8.65 -6.39 -29.32
CA ARG A 388 -9.11 -5.01 -29.58
C ARG A 388 -8.24 -4.01 -28.83
N CYS A 389 -7.87 -2.93 -29.54
CA CYS A 389 -7.22 -1.75 -28.99
C CYS A 389 -7.84 -0.54 -29.74
N CYS A 390 -8.57 0.33 -29.03
CA CYS A 390 -9.28 1.48 -29.61
C CYS A 390 -8.96 2.75 -28.84
#